data_9833940b7fe68f8cf6d33701fa2442dd
#
_entry.id   9833940b7fe68f8cf6d33701fa2442dd
#
_cell.length_a   1.000
_cell.length_b   1.000
_cell.length_c   1.000
_cell.angle_alpha   90.00
_cell.angle_beta   90.00
_cell.angle_gamma   90.00
#
_symmetry.space_group_name_H-M   'P 1'
#
loop_
_entity.id
_entity.type
_entity.pdbx_description
1 polymer ?
#
loop_
_entity_poly.entity_id
_entity_poly.type
_entity_poly.pdbx_seq_one_letter_code
_entity_poly.pdbx_strand_id
1 'polypeptide(L)'
;MTDKVDYKLSHTYLVAMSIERQDCGSAHSGPLAKGCEYCIRGSKMVLFVTGRCNTGCYYCPVSFEKKGKDVIYANELKVSDKKEILEEAESMEAEGTGITGGDPLIDVERTVRAIKLLKDRFGKDHHIHLYTSTVDPEKVRKLIDAGLDEIRFHPPIREWTEMDGSGLEEIAKMDLDVGIEVPALPDHEKELSSLLAYASKIGIKFVNLNELEFSESNWEMMEKHHYDMKDDISAAVSGSEDAAFRMMARYPDLPIHYCSSCFKDGVQLRNRLIRKANHIAREYDVVTEDGTLLKGYAYPEDLEDAALFLKEEYDVPDELMLIDGENNRLEVASWVLEEIADELPFKCCISEQYPTADRLEVERIPLN
;
A
#
# COMPACT_ATOMS: atom_id res chain seq x y z
N MET A 1 18.30 -5.96 -69.00
CA MET A 1 17.15 -5.57 -68.22
C MET A 1 17.04 -6.56 -67.08
N THR A 2 17.55 -6.17 -65.93
CA THR A 2 17.56 -6.98 -64.71
C THR A 2 16.82 -6.16 -63.67
N ASP A 3 15.57 -6.59 -63.39
CA ASP A 3 14.73 -5.98 -62.37
C ASP A 3 15.29 -6.29 -60.97
N LYS A 4 15.76 -5.25 -60.28
CA LYS A 4 16.04 -5.30 -58.84
C LYS A 4 14.74 -5.14 -58.09
N VAL A 5 14.29 -6.20 -57.42
CA VAL A 5 13.25 -6.17 -56.42
C VAL A 5 13.86 -5.69 -55.10
N ASP A 6 13.60 -4.40 -54.73
CA ASP A 6 13.97 -3.84 -53.43
C ASP A 6 13.01 -4.39 -52.35
N TYR A 7 13.48 -5.34 -51.55
CA TYR A 7 12.84 -5.72 -50.31
C TYR A 7 13.20 -4.68 -49.23
N LYS A 8 12.33 -3.71 -49.01
CA LYS A 8 12.35 -2.92 -47.77
C LYS A 8 11.89 -3.79 -46.61
N LEU A 9 12.83 -4.44 -45.94
CA LEU A 9 12.64 -4.98 -44.60
C LEU A 9 12.54 -3.79 -43.62
N SER A 10 11.32 -3.49 -43.15
CA SER A 10 11.14 -2.62 -42.00
C SER A 10 11.66 -3.34 -40.74
N HIS A 11 12.90 -3.05 -40.38
CA HIS A 11 13.47 -3.49 -39.11
C HIS A 11 12.90 -2.59 -38.03
N THR A 12 11.73 -2.95 -37.49
CA THR A 12 11.31 -2.51 -36.18
C THR A 12 12.17 -3.28 -35.19
N TYR A 13 13.26 -2.69 -34.73
CA TYR A 13 14.00 -3.23 -33.58
C TYR A 13 13.08 -3.08 -32.36
N LEU A 14 12.45 -4.20 -31.97
CA LEU A 14 11.91 -4.34 -30.63
C LEU A 14 13.11 -4.32 -29.68
N VAL A 15 13.33 -3.19 -29.05
CA VAL A 15 14.32 -3.08 -27.96
C VAL A 15 13.69 -3.79 -26.77
N ALA A 16 14.19 -5.00 -26.45
CA ALA A 16 13.81 -5.69 -25.24
C ALA A 16 14.02 -4.76 -24.05
N MET A 17 13.00 -4.63 -23.18
CA MET A 17 13.09 -3.78 -22.00
C MET A 17 14.18 -4.33 -21.06
N SER A 18 15.07 -3.45 -20.60
CA SER A 18 16.06 -3.80 -19.59
C SER A 18 15.38 -3.96 -18.23
N ILE A 19 15.86 -4.90 -17.42
CA ILE A 19 15.41 -5.01 -16.02
C ILE A 19 16.18 -3.97 -15.21
N GLU A 20 15.44 -3.05 -14.60
CA GLU A 20 15.95 -2.04 -13.68
C GLU A 20 15.69 -2.49 -12.24
N ARG A 21 16.77 -2.59 -11.46
CA ARG A 21 16.68 -2.96 -10.04
C ARG A 21 16.41 -1.72 -9.20
N GLN A 22 15.59 -1.91 -8.17
CA GLN A 22 15.25 -0.89 -7.17
C GLN A 22 15.78 -1.32 -5.80
N ASP A 23 15.62 -0.48 -4.80
CA ASP A 23 15.96 -0.81 -3.42
C ASP A 23 15.24 -2.07 -2.95
N CYS A 24 15.76 -2.70 -1.89
CA CYS A 24 15.16 -3.89 -1.28
C CYS A 24 14.89 -5.05 -2.26
N GLY A 25 15.67 -5.18 -3.35
CA GLY A 25 15.55 -6.29 -4.30
C GLY A 25 14.37 -6.20 -5.28
N SER A 26 13.53 -5.18 -5.19
CA SER A 26 12.47 -4.92 -6.18
C SER A 26 13.05 -4.64 -7.56
N ALA A 27 12.28 -4.83 -8.62
CA ALA A 27 12.74 -4.58 -9.98
C ALA A 27 11.58 -4.38 -10.95
N HIS A 28 11.83 -3.69 -12.06
CA HIS A 28 10.84 -3.58 -13.13
C HIS A 28 11.49 -3.66 -14.51
N SER A 29 10.70 -4.10 -15.49
CA SER A 29 11.00 -4.00 -16.92
C SER A 29 9.97 -3.07 -17.56
N GLY A 30 10.44 -2.04 -18.26
CA GLY A 30 9.55 -1.01 -18.81
C GLY A 30 8.99 -0.05 -17.76
N PRO A 31 7.98 0.78 -18.14
CA PRO A 31 7.42 1.78 -17.27
C PRO A 31 6.63 1.16 -16.11
N LEU A 32 6.72 1.79 -14.94
CA LEU A 32 5.88 1.44 -13.81
C LEU A 32 4.44 1.90 -14.04
N ALA A 33 3.48 1.13 -13.53
CA ALA A 33 2.10 1.57 -13.45
C ALA A 33 1.97 2.82 -12.56
N LYS A 34 1.04 3.71 -12.89
CA LYS A 34 0.88 4.98 -12.17
C LYS A 34 0.60 4.77 -10.69
N GLY A 35 -0.24 3.78 -10.36
CA GLY A 35 -0.50 3.41 -8.97
C GLY A 35 0.75 2.94 -8.22
N CYS A 36 1.74 2.31 -8.89
CA CYS A 36 3.02 1.94 -8.28
C CYS A 36 3.89 3.16 -8.00
N GLU A 37 3.94 4.14 -8.91
CA GLU A 37 4.67 5.40 -8.66
C GLU A 37 4.17 6.12 -7.41
N TYR A 38 2.85 6.23 -7.22
CA TYR A 38 2.26 6.81 -6.01
C TYR A 38 2.55 5.99 -4.76
N CYS A 39 2.56 4.65 -4.88
CA CYS A 39 2.89 3.75 -3.79
C CYS A 39 4.33 3.96 -3.30
N ILE A 40 5.29 4.02 -4.24
CA ILE A 40 6.71 4.26 -3.94
C ILE A 40 6.92 5.61 -3.24
N ARG A 41 6.21 6.65 -3.65
CA ARG A 41 6.29 7.99 -3.02
C ARG A 41 5.56 8.10 -1.69
N GLY A 42 4.87 7.05 -1.25
CA GLY A 42 4.05 7.09 -0.04
C GLY A 42 2.81 7.99 -0.15
N SER A 43 2.46 8.46 -1.37
CA SER A 43 1.34 9.39 -1.59
C SER A 43 0.02 8.69 -1.94
N LYS A 44 -0.06 7.38 -1.69
CA LYS A 44 -1.24 6.56 -1.95
C LYS A 44 -1.90 6.08 -0.67
N MET A 45 -3.15 6.48 -0.44
CA MET A 45 -3.99 5.88 0.60
C MET A 45 -4.46 4.48 0.16
N VAL A 46 -4.54 3.54 1.08
CA VAL A 46 -5.16 2.22 0.86
C VAL A 46 -6.56 2.22 1.43
N LEU A 47 -7.57 2.01 0.57
CA LEU A 47 -8.97 1.93 0.98
C LEU A 47 -9.47 0.48 0.83
N PHE A 48 -9.61 -0.20 1.96
CA PHE A 48 -10.17 -1.55 2.05
C PHE A 48 -11.69 -1.45 2.20
N VAL A 49 -12.45 -1.79 1.14
CA VAL A 49 -13.90 -1.53 1.11
C VAL A 49 -14.77 -2.67 1.63
N THR A 50 -14.23 -3.89 1.70
CA THR A 50 -14.91 -5.07 2.26
C THR A 50 -13.93 -6.20 2.46
N GLY A 51 -14.12 -7.05 3.46
CA GLY A 51 -13.35 -8.29 3.62
C GLY A 51 -13.98 -9.51 2.92
N ARG A 52 -15.14 -9.35 2.29
CA ARG A 52 -15.81 -10.45 1.56
C ARG A 52 -15.06 -10.77 0.27
N CYS A 53 -14.88 -12.05 -0.01
CA CYS A 53 -14.24 -12.57 -1.21
C CYS A 53 -14.77 -13.96 -1.56
N ASN A 54 -14.84 -14.26 -2.85
CA ASN A 54 -15.34 -15.56 -3.35
C ASN A 54 -14.22 -16.49 -3.83
N THR A 55 -12.95 -16.06 -3.85
CA THR A 55 -11.84 -16.85 -4.44
C THR A 55 -11.21 -17.85 -3.50
N GLY A 56 -11.04 -17.51 -2.22
CA GLY A 56 -10.47 -18.40 -1.21
C GLY A 56 -9.00 -18.77 -1.46
N CYS A 57 -8.17 -17.83 -1.92
CA CYS A 57 -6.74 -18.04 -2.15
C CYS A 57 -6.04 -18.48 -0.85
N TYR A 58 -5.26 -19.56 -0.92
CA TYR A 58 -4.56 -20.12 0.25
C TYR A 58 -3.46 -19.17 0.78
N TYR A 59 -2.88 -18.37 -0.09
CA TYR A 59 -1.85 -17.39 0.23
C TYR A 59 -2.38 -16.02 0.65
N CYS A 60 -3.71 -15.87 0.84
CA CYS A 60 -4.32 -14.57 1.12
C CYS A 60 -3.80 -13.97 2.44
N PRO A 61 -3.12 -12.79 2.42
CA PRO A 61 -2.51 -12.19 3.61
C PRO A 61 -3.49 -11.34 4.44
N VAL A 62 -4.76 -11.25 4.03
CA VAL A 62 -5.76 -10.42 4.72
C VAL A 62 -5.97 -10.93 6.15
N SER A 63 -5.76 -10.05 7.14
CA SER A 63 -5.85 -10.39 8.57
C SER A 63 -7.20 -10.99 8.97
N PHE A 64 -7.20 -11.78 10.04
CA PHE A 64 -8.42 -12.39 10.60
C PHE A 64 -9.49 -11.38 11.02
N GLU A 65 -9.09 -10.15 11.34
CA GLU A 65 -10.01 -9.07 11.67
C GLU A 65 -10.79 -8.56 10.46
N LYS A 66 -10.24 -8.70 9.26
CA LYS A 66 -10.79 -8.19 8.01
C LYS A 66 -11.39 -9.31 7.14
N LYS A 67 -10.75 -10.48 7.07
CA LYS A 67 -11.08 -11.58 6.15
C LYS A 67 -12.52 -12.08 6.37
N GLY A 68 -13.32 -12.06 5.30
CA GLY A 68 -14.71 -12.52 5.31
C GLY A 68 -15.71 -11.57 5.99
N LYS A 69 -15.25 -10.47 6.60
CA LYS A 69 -16.11 -9.52 7.33
C LYS A 69 -16.50 -8.33 6.46
N ASP A 70 -17.65 -7.77 6.75
CA ASP A 70 -18.11 -6.55 6.08
C ASP A 70 -17.62 -5.31 6.85
N VAL A 71 -16.35 -4.98 6.65
CA VAL A 71 -15.64 -3.88 7.31
C VAL A 71 -14.93 -3.02 6.28
N ILE A 72 -14.75 -1.74 6.61
CA ILE A 72 -14.04 -0.76 5.78
C ILE A 72 -12.84 -0.24 6.58
N TYR A 73 -11.70 -0.07 5.92
CA TYR A 73 -10.51 0.57 6.49
C TYR A 73 -9.91 1.57 5.50
N ALA A 74 -9.50 2.70 6.01
CA ALA A 74 -8.66 3.66 5.30
C ALA A 74 -7.26 3.60 5.94
N ASN A 75 -6.29 3.07 5.23
CA ASN A 75 -5.02 2.63 5.81
C ASN A 75 -5.26 1.72 7.03
N GLU A 76 -4.83 2.12 8.23
CA GLU A 76 -5.02 1.41 9.50
C GLU A 76 -6.33 1.77 10.20
N LEU A 77 -6.95 2.90 9.83
CA LEU A 77 -8.18 3.40 10.45
C LEU A 77 -9.39 2.54 10.08
N LYS A 78 -10.04 1.93 11.07
CA LYS A 78 -11.34 1.29 10.87
C LYS A 78 -12.41 2.35 10.69
N VAL A 79 -13.01 2.39 9.50
CA VAL A 79 -13.96 3.43 9.09
C VAL A 79 -15.36 3.14 9.62
N SER A 80 -15.93 4.12 10.31
CA SER A 80 -17.31 4.13 10.79
C SER A 80 -18.19 5.13 10.01
N ASP A 81 -17.60 6.24 9.58
CA ASP A 81 -18.24 7.27 8.75
C ASP A 81 -17.39 7.54 7.48
N LYS A 82 -18.04 7.81 6.37
CA LYS A 82 -17.36 8.14 5.10
C LYS A 82 -16.45 9.38 5.19
N LYS A 83 -16.67 10.29 6.16
CA LYS A 83 -15.80 11.44 6.39
C LYS A 83 -14.40 11.01 6.82
N GLU A 84 -14.30 9.96 7.62
CA GLU A 84 -13.03 9.41 8.09
C GLU A 84 -12.13 8.95 6.93
N ILE A 85 -12.73 8.52 5.80
CA ILE A 85 -11.98 8.20 4.58
C ILE A 85 -11.29 9.45 4.02
N LEU A 86 -12.01 10.57 4.00
CA LEU A 86 -11.48 11.83 3.48
C LEU A 86 -10.43 12.42 4.42
N GLU A 87 -10.69 12.40 5.71
CA GLU A 87 -9.78 12.88 6.76
C GLU A 87 -8.48 12.07 6.75
N GLU A 88 -8.55 10.74 6.58
CA GLU A 88 -7.36 9.91 6.47
C GLU A 88 -6.56 10.23 5.19
N ALA A 89 -7.22 10.43 4.05
CA ALA A 89 -6.55 10.84 2.82
C ALA A 89 -5.90 12.23 2.95
N GLU A 90 -6.58 13.18 3.59
CA GLU A 90 -6.08 14.53 3.85
C GLU A 90 -4.88 14.49 4.81
N SER A 91 -4.93 13.67 5.87
CA SER A 91 -3.87 13.57 6.88
C SER A 91 -2.52 13.13 6.35
N MET A 92 -2.48 12.56 5.15
CA MET A 92 -1.25 12.15 4.46
C MET A 92 -1.06 12.85 3.11
N GLU A 93 -1.86 13.88 2.80
CA GLU A 93 -1.86 14.55 1.50
C GLU A 93 -1.89 13.57 0.32
N ALA A 94 -2.83 12.62 0.35
CA ALA A 94 -2.90 11.56 -0.63
C ALA A 94 -3.15 12.09 -2.05
N GLU A 95 -2.24 11.78 -2.98
CA GLU A 95 -2.37 12.10 -4.41
C GLU A 95 -3.15 10.99 -5.16
N GLY A 96 -3.37 9.86 -4.51
CA GLY A 96 -4.15 8.76 -5.06
C GLY A 96 -4.63 7.77 -4.01
N THR A 97 -5.53 6.88 -4.43
CA THR A 97 -6.08 5.82 -3.59
C THR A 97 -6.02 4.48 -4.29
N GLY A 98 -5.53 3.46 -3.59
CA GLY A 98 -5.65 2.06 -4.00
C GLY A 98 -6.85 1.41 -3.31
N ILE A 99 -7.89 1.09 -4.07
CA ILE A 99 -9.07 0.40 -3.56
C ILE A 99 -8.81 -1.09 -3.55
N THR A 100 -8.92 -1.69 -2.37
CA THR A 100 -8.68 -3.11 -2.13
C THR A 100 -9.77 -3.69 -1.23
N GLY A 101 -9.62 -4.97 -0.88
CA GLY A 101 -10.54 -5.66 -0.02
C GLY A 101 -10.27 -7.16 0.01
N GLY A 102 -11.31 -7.93 0.33
CA GLY A 102 -11.41 -9.29 -0.15
C GLY A 102 -11.59 -9.25 -1.68
N ASP A 103 -12.77 -8.80 -2.14
CA ASP A 103 -12.97 -8.40 -3.54
C ASP A 103 -13.94 -7.20 -3.61
N PRO A 104 -13.49 -6.01 -4.00
CA PRO A 104 -14.32 -4.81 -4.10
C PRO A 104 -15.54 -4.93 -5.02
N LEU A 105 -15.49 -5.82 -6.01
CA LEU A 105 -16.60 -6.03 -6.96
C LEU A 105 -17.73 -6.93 -6.43
N ILE A 106 -17.60 -7.48 -5.22
CA ILE A 106 -18.72 -8.13 -4.52
C ILE A 106 -19.82 -7.11 -4.19
N ASP A 107 -19.42 -5.89 -3.80
CA ASP A 107 -20.34 -4.76 -3.63
C ASP A 107 -19.87 -3.59 -4.54
N VAL A 108 -20.11 -3.76 -5.83
CA VAL A 108 -19.71 -2.77 -6.83
C VAL A 108 -20.32 -1.38 -6.57
N GLU A 109 -21.53 -1.31 -6.06
CA GLU A 109 -22.19 -0.03 -5.77
C GLU A 109 -21.50 0.71 -4.60
N ARG A 110 -21.01 0.00 -3.59
CA ARG A 110 -20.17 0.58 -2.52
C ARG A 110 -18.88 1.13 -3.11
N THR A 111 -18.23 0.36 -3.96
CA THR A 111 -16.99 0.76 -4.63
C THR A 111 -17.18 1.99 -5.52
N VAL A 112 -18.26 2.03 -6.30
CA VAL A 112 -18.65 3.22 -7.09
C VAL A 112 -18.86 4.46 -6.20
N ARG A 113 -19.54 4.30 -5.05
CA ARG A 113 -19.71 5.42 -4.11
C ARG A 113 -18.39 5.89 -3.52
N ALA A 114 -17.47 4.98 -3.23
CA ALA A 114 -16.13 5.33 -2.71
C ALA A 114 -15.32 6.10 -3.76
N ILE A 115 -15.31 5.66 -5.01
CA ILE A 115 -14.62 6.35 -6.12
C ILE A 115 -15.18 7.78 -6.27
N LYS A 116 -16.52 7.91 -6.35
CA LYS A 116 -17.16 9.23 -6.47
C LYS A 116 -16.84 10.14 -5.29
N LEU A 117 -16.92 9.63 -4.05
CA LEU A 117 -16.58 10.38 -2.85
C LEU A 117 -15.16 10.99 -2.92
N LEU A 118 -14.17 10.18 -3.36
CA LEU A 118 -12.79 10.63 -3.51
C LEU A 118 -12.62 11.62 -4.66
N LYS A 119 -13.20 11.34 -5.83
CA LYS A 119 -13.14 12.25 -6.99
C LYS A 119 -13.86 13.57 -6.73
N ASP A 120 -15.01 13.56 -6.06
CA ASP A 120 -15.75 14.76 -5.69
C ASP A 120 -14.94 15.66 -4.72
N ARG A 121 -14.18 15.07 -3.80
CA ARG A 121 -13.38 15.81 -2.81
C ARG A 121 -12.05 16.30 -3.35
N PHE A 122 -11.30 15.43 -4.05
CA PHE A 122 -9.92 15.69 -4.45
C PHE A 122 -9.74 16.03 -5.93
N GLY A 123 -10.81 15.94 -6.72
CA GLY A 123 -10.79 16.22 -8.14
C GLY A 123 -10.37 15.03 -9.00
N LYS A 124 -10.41 15.26 -10.31
CA LYS A 124 -10.15 14.22 -11.33
C LYS A 124 -8.70 13.71 -11.31
N ASP A 125 -7.76 14.53 -10.84
CA ASP A 125 -6.33 14.21 -10.86
C ASP A 125 -5.93 13.30 -9.68
N HIS A 126 -6.79 13.10 -8.69
CA HIS A 126 -6.60 12.10 -7.63
C HIS A 126 -6.69 10.71 -8.23
N HIS A 127 -5.56 10.04 -8.39
CA HIS A 127 -5.48 8.75 -9.09
C HIS A 127 -6.10 7.61 -8.28
N ILE A 128 -7.06 6.89 -8.86
CA ILE A 128 -7.70 5.76 -8.21
C ILE A 128 -7.43 4.48 -8.99
N HIS A 129 -6.80 3.50 -8.32
CA HIS A 129 -6.70 2.16 -8.86
C HIS A 129 -7.40 1.13 -7.95
N LEU A 130 -7.74 0.00 -8.52
CA LEU A 130 -8.53 -1.03 -7.85
C LEU A 130 -7.97 -2.41 -8.10
N TYR A 131 -7.98 -3.26 -7.07
CA TYR A 131 -7.64 -4.68 -7.13
C TYR A 131 -8.90 -5.54 -7.08
N THR A 132 -9.03 -6.50 -7.99
CA THR A 132 -10.18 -7.43 -7.99
C THR A 132 -9.84 -8.78 -8.60
N SER A 133 -10.48 -9.82 -8.12
CA SER A 133 -10.47 -11.15 -8.75
C SER A 133 -11.63 -11.35 -9.75
N THR A 134 -12.62 -10.46 -9.71
CA THR A 134 -13.83 -10.56 -10.53
C THR A 134 -13.59 -9.92 -11.90
N VAL A 135 -13.67 -10.73 -12.98
CA VAL A 135 -13.66 -10.24 -14.35
C VAL A 135 -15.11 -10.09 -14.83
N ASP A 136 -15.60 -8.84 -14.83
CA ASP A 136 -16.99 -8.50 -15.22
C ASP A 136 -17.00 -7.15 -15.95
N PRO A 137 -17.10 -7.15 -17.30
CA PRO A 137 -17.08 -5.93 -18.09
C PRO A 137 -18.16 -4.91 -17.72
N GLU A 138 -19.36 -5.36 -17.32
CA GLU A 138 -20.46 -4.45 -16.93
C GLU A 138 -20.14 -3.72 -15.61
N LYS A 139 -19.58 -4.43 -14.64
CA LYS A 139 -19.14 -3.82 -13.38
C LYS A 139 -18.00 -2.83 -13.63
N VAL A 140 -17.04 -3.20 -14.49
CA VAL A 140 -15.90 -2.33 -14.81
C VAL A 140 -16.36 -1.04 -15.48
N ARG A 141 -17.34 -1.06 -16.41
CA ARG A 141 -17.92 0.16 -16.99
C ARG A 141 -18.45 1.11 -15.93
N LYS A 142 -19.18 0.58 -14.92
CA LYS A 142 -19.68 1.42 -13.82
C LYS A 142 -18.55 2.09 -13.02
N LEU A 143 -17.41 1.41 -12.87
CA LEU A 143 -16.24 1.97 -12.18
C LEU A 143 -15.57 3.06 -13.01
N ILE A 144 -15.46 2.86 -14.34
CA ILE A 144 -14.96 3.88 -15.28
C ILE A 144 -15.85 5.12 -15.23
N ASP A 145 -17.16 4.95 -15.31
CA ASP A 145 -18.14 6.04 -15.22
C ASP A 145 -18.08 6.79 -13.88
N ALA A 146 -17.58 6.13 -12.82
CA ALA A 146 -17.35 6.74 -11.52
C ALA A 146 -16.02 7.48 -11.42
N GLY A 147 -15.09 7.27 -12.37
CA GLY A 147 -13.78 7.90 -12.41
C GLY A 147 -12.60 7.01 -12.02
N LEU A 148 -12.71 5.69 -12.17
CA LEU A 148 -11.57 4.78 -11.97
C LEU A 148 -10.51 5.02 -13.05
N ASP A 149 -9.23 5.09 -12.66
CA ASP A 149 -8.10 5.34 -13.56
C ASP A 149 -7.32 4.07 -13.93
N GLU A 150 -7.23 3.10 -13.01
CA GLU A 150 -6.44 1.89 -13.18
C GLU A 150 -7.12 0.70 -12.50
N ILE A 151 -7.10 -0.48 -13.13
CA ILE A 151 -7.61 -1.73 -12.53
C ILE A 151 -6.57 -2.83 -12.62
N ARG A 152 -6.46 -3.64 -11.56
CA ARG A 152 -5.53 -4.76 -11.43
C ARG A 152 -6.29 -6.03 -11.15
N PHE A 153 -6.25 -6.95 -12.09
CA PHE A 153 -6.91 -8.23 -11.97
C PHE A 153 -6.02 -9.24 -11.25
N HIS A 154 -6.62 -9.95 -10.30
CA HIS A 154 -6.02 -11.03 -9.55
C HIS A 154 -6.80 -12.33 -9.80
N PRO A 155 -6.72 -12.93 -11.01
CA PRO A 155 -7.42 -14.18 -11.28
C PRO A 155 -6.91 -15.28 -10.34
N PRO A 156 -7.77 -16.17 -9.83
CA PRO A 156 -7.33 -17.29 -9.01
C PRO A 156 -6.48 -18.26 -9.84
N ILE A 157 -5.50 -18.92 -9.20
CA ILE A 157 -4.50 -19.79 -9.86
C ILE A 157 -5.14 -20.81 -10.80
N ARG A 158 -6.27 -21.41 -10.41
CA ARG A 158 -7.00 -22.40 -11.23
C ARG A 158 -7.42 -21.88 -12.60
N GLU A 159 -7.49 -20.56 -12.78
CA GLU A 159 -7.91 -19.90 -14.02
C GLU A 159 -6.72 -19.45 -14.89
N TRP A 160 -5.48 -19.46 -14.37
CA TRP A 160 -4.31 -18.93 -15.09
C TRP A 160 -4.01 -19.60 -16.44
N THR A 161 -4.42 -20.84 -16.61
CA THR A 161 -4.25 -21.58 -17.88
C THR A 161 -5.47 -21.51 -18.81
N GLU A 162 -6.59 -20.96 -18.33
CA GLU A 162 -7.88 -20.98 -19.04
C GLU A 162 -8.52 -19.57 -19.11
N MET A 163 -7.69 -18.54 -19.36
CA MET A 163 -8.15 -17.14 -19.38
C MET A 163 -8.89 -16.74 -20.66
N ASP A 164 -8.76 -17.51 -21.75
CA ASP A 164 -9.45 -17.21 -23.03
C ASP A 164 -10.98 -17.21 -22.82
N GLY A 165 -11.65 -16.11 -23.23
CA GLY A 165 -13.10 -15.96 -23.06
C GLY A 165 -13.55 -15.51 -21.65
N SER A 166 -12.63 -15.14 -20.77
CA SER A 166 -12.96 -14.64 -19.42
C SER A 166 -13.68 -13.29 -19.42
N GLY A 167 -13.60 -12.54 -20.54
CA GLY A 167 -14.08 -11.14 -20.64
C GLY A 167 -12.96 -10.12 -20.40
N LEU A 168 -11.76 -10.54 -20.01
CA LEU A 168 -10.63 -9.63 -19.79
C LEU A 168 -10.15 -8.99 -21.10
N GLU A 169 -10.30 -9.69 -22.26
CA GLU A 169 -10.01 -9.14 -23.58
C GLU A 169 -10.93 -7.95 -23.96
N GLU A 170 -12.15 -7.94 -23.46
CA GLU A 170 -13.06 -6.83 -23.64
C GLU A 170 -12.64 -5.64 -22.77
N ILE A 171 -12.32 -5.91 -21.50
CA ILE A 171 -11.91 -4.89 -20.54
C ILE A 171 -10.56 -4.26 -20.96
N ALA A 172 -9.62 -5.04 -21.47
CA ALA A 172 -8.32 -4.55 -21.94
C ALA A 172 -8.42 -3.49 -23.06
N LYS A 173 -9.58 -3.39 -23.75
CA LYS A 173 -9.86 -2.42 -24.81
C LYS A 173 -10.59 -1.18 -24.34
N MET A 174 -11.00 -1.14 -23.08
CA MET A 174 -11.68 0.02 -22.49
C MET A 174 -10.69 1.16 -22.25
N ASP A 175 -11.20 2.37 -22.10
CA ASP A 175 -10.39 3.55 -21.73
C ASP A 175 -10.05 3.52 -20.25
N LEU A 176 -9.09 2.65 -19.89
CA LEU A 176 -8.67 2.34 -18.54
C LEU A 176 -7.25 1.77 -18.58
N ASP A 177 -6.46 2.00 -17.55
CA ASP A 177 -5.20 1.30 -17.35
C ASP A 177 -5.47 -0.07 -16.74
N VAL A 178 -5.30 -1.12 -17.56
CA VAL A 178 -5.60 -2.50 -17.17
C VAL A 178 -4.32 -3.29 -16.95
N GLY A 179 -4.16 -3.80 -15.72
CA GLY A 179 -3.04 -4.65 -15.32
C GLY A 179 -3.48 -5.97 -14.73
N ILE A 180 -2.50 -6.85 -14.53
CA ILE A 180 -2.61 -8.07 -13.73
C ILE A 180 -1.69 -7.91 -12.53
N GLU A 181 -2.15 -8.29 -11.34
CA GLU A 181 -1.33 -8.31 -10.13
C GLU A 181 -1.56 -9.62 -9.37
N VAL A 182 -0.52 -10.46 -9.34
CA VAL A 182 -0.55 -11.80 -8.75
C VAL A 182 0.75 -12.06 -7.98
N PRO A 183 0.76 -13.00 -7.01
CA PRO A 183 2.01 -13.42 -6.39
C PRO A 183 2.89 -14.22 -7.36
N ALA A 184 4.20 -14.08 -7.23
CA ALA A 184 5.17 -14.92 -7.90
C ALA A 184 5.28 -16.26 -7.16
N LEU A 185 4.47 -17.24 -7.55
CA LEU A 185 4.40 -18.55 -6.92
C LEU A 185 5.49 -19.47 -7.50
N PRO A 186 6.48 -19.92 -6.70
CA PRO A 186 7.62 -20.68 -7.21
C PRO A 186 7.25 -22.09 -7.73
N ASP A 187 6.18 -22.67 -7.20
CA ASP A 187 5.66 -24.00 -7.62
C ASP A 187 4.63 -23.93 -8.76
N HIS A 188 4.21 -22.71 -9.18
CA HIS A 188 3.22 -22.48 -10.24
C HIS A 188 3.78 -21.69 -11.44
N GLU A 189 5.08 -21.82 -11.74
CA GLU A 189 5.71 -21.05 -12.82
C GLU A 189 5.13 -21.33 -14.21
N LYS A 190 4.64 -22.54 -14.45
CA LYS A 190 4.02 -22.91 -15.75
C LYS A 190 2.69 -22.19 -15.94
N GLU A 191 1.87 -22.21 -14.90
CA GLU A 191 0.59 -21.53 -14.88
C GLU A 191 0.78 -20.01 -14.96
N LEU A 192 1.73 -19.45 -14.20
CA LEU A 192 2.13 -18.05 -14.26
C LEU A 192 2.59 -17.66 -15.66
N SER A 193 3.44 -18.48 -16.30
CA SER A 193 3.86 -18.25 -17.67
C SER A 193 2.68 -18.26 -18.66
N SER A 194 1.67 -19.13 -18.45
CA SER A 194 0.45 -19.13 -19.28
C SER A 194 -0.35 -17.85 -19.13
N LEU A 195 -0.49 -17.36 -17.89
CA LEU A 195 -1.14 -16.10 -17.60
C LEU A 195 -0.43 -14.90 -18.26
N LEU A 196 0.92 -14.85 -18.20
CA LEU A 196 1.70 -13.79 -18.82
C LEU A 196 1.65 -13.84 -20.35
N ALA A 197 1.65 -15.05 -20.94
CA ALA A 197 1.45 -15.22 -22.37
C ALA A 197 0.08 -14.69 -22.81
N TYR A 198 -0.96 -15.00 -22.05
CA TYR A 198 -2.29 -14.46 -22.27
C TYR A 198 -2.33 -12.93 -22.12
N ALA A 199 -1.74 -12.38 -21.04
CA ALA A 199 -1.64 -10.94 -20.82
C ALA A 199 -0.99 -10.21 -22.00
N SER A 200 0.12 -10.74 -22.50
CA SER A 200 0.82 -10.22 -23.68
C SER A 200 -0.06 -10.30 -24.95
N LYS A 201 -0.77 -11.43 -25.14
CA LYS A 201 -1.66 -11.66 -26.30
C LYS A 201 -2.79 -10.62 -26.39
N ILE A 202 -3.40 -10.27 -25.24
CA ILE A 202 -4.55 -9.35 -25.21
C ILE A 202 -4.17 -7.88 -25.01
N GLY A 203 -2.87 -7.57 -24.85
CA GLY A 203 -2.35 -6.22 -24.73
C GLY A 203 -2.56 -5.60 -23.35
N ILE A 204 -2.42 -6.37 -22.26
CA ILE A 204 -2.40 -5.85 -20.88
C ILE A 204 -1.26 -4.82 -20.76
N LYS A 205 -1.54 -3.67 -20.12
CA LYS A 205 -0.58 -2.57 -20.04
C LYS A 205 0.61 -2.87 -19.14
N PHE A 206 0.41 -3.64 -18.06
CA PHE A 206 1.45 -3.99 -17.09
C PHE A 206 1.08 -5.24 -16.27
N VAL A 207 2.08 -5.87 -15.69
CA VAL A 207 1.91 -6.95 -14.71
C VAL A 207 2.71 -6.62 -13.46
N ASN A 208 2.09 -6.78 -12.29
CA ASN A 208 2.78 -6.76 -11.00
C ASN A 208 2.91 -8.19 -10.49
N LEU A 209 4.13 -8.62 -10.24
CA LEU A 209 4.45 -9.85 -9.55
C LEU A 209 4.85 -9.51 -8.12
N ASN A 210 3.95 -9.77 -7.17
CA ASN A 210 4.26 -9.57 -5.76
C ASN A 210 5.10 -10.72 -5.24
N GLU A 211 6.15 -10.43 -4.46
CA GLU A 211 6.82 -11.47 -3.69
C GLU A 211 5.79 -12.16 -2.79
N LEU A 212 5.78 -13.49 -2.83
CA LEU A 212 4.93 -14.29 -1.96
C LEU A 212 5.44 -14.17 -0.52
N GLU A 213 4.55 -13.96 0.43
CA GLU A 213 4.92 -13.73 1.82
C GLU A 213 4.02 -14.46 2.80
N PHE A 214 4.61 -14.90 3.91
CA PHE A 214 3.87 -15.40 5.06
C PHE A 214 3.16 -14.27 5.79
N SER A 215 2.02 -14.59 6.37
CA SER A 215 1.28 -13.73 7.27
C SER A 215 0.60 -14.60 8.33
N GLU A 216 0.16 -13.99 9.43
CA GLU A 216 -0.58 -14.70 10.46
C GLU A 216 -1.78 -15.48 9.89
N SER A 217 -2.47 -14.90 8.91
CA SER A 217 -3.71 -15.47 8.35
C SER A 217 -3.51 -16.56 7.29
N ASN A 218 -2.33 -16.68 6.71
CA ASN A 218 -2.04 -17.68 5.67
C ASN A 218 -1.02 -18.74 6.11
N TRP A 219 -0.37 -18.56 7.26
CA TRP A 219 0.75 -19.38 7.75
C TRP A 219 0.51 -20.90 7.61
N GLU A 220 -0.56 -21.40 8.22
CA GLU A 220 -0.89 -22.84 8.19
C GLU A 220 -1.07 -23.39 6.76
N MET A 221 -1.64 -22.56 5.87
CA MET A 221 -1.85 -22.98 4.48
C MET A 221 -0.56 -22.95 3.69
N MET A 222 0.32 -21.99 3.94
CA MET A 222 1.62 -21.91 3.32
C MET A 222 2.50 -23.10 3.73
N GLU A 223 2.51 -23.48 5.00
CA GLU A 223 3.20 -24.70 5.47
C GLU A 223 2.65 -25.98 4.82
N LYS A 224 1.32 -26.10 4.66
CA LYS A 224 0.70 -27.23 3.94
C LYS A 224 1.09 -27.31 2.47
N HIS A 225 1.42 -26.18 1.85
CA HIS A 225 1.94 -26.10 0.49
C HIS A 225 3.47 -26.23 0.44
N HIS A 226 4.11 -26.54 1.57
CA HIS A 226 5.57 -26.75 1.68
C HIS A 226 6.42 -25.54 1.26
N TYR A 227 5.92 -24.33 1.54
CA TYR A 227 6.73 -23.13 1.39
C TYR A 227 7.61 -22.92 2.60
N ASP A 228 8.84 -22.46 2.34
CA ASP A 228 9.81 -22.07 3.37
C ASP A 228 10.05 -20.55 3.29
N MET A 229 10.35 -19.94 4.44
CA MET A 229 10.79 -18.55 4.47
C MET A 229 12.14 -18.42 3.76
N LYS A 230 12.36 -17.28 3.12
CA LYS A 230 13.60 -16.95 2.41
C LYS A 230 14.78 -16.80 3.37
N ASP A 231 14.53 -16.20 4.52
CA ASP A 231 15.51 -15.95 5.59
C ASP A 231 14.77 -15.72 6.93
N ASP A 232 15.54 -15.49 8.01
CA ASP A 232 15.00 -15.30 9.36
C ASP A 232 14.47 -13.88 9.63
N ILE A 233 14.62 -12.96 8.68
CA ILE A 233 14.27 -11.53 8.86
C ILE A 233 13.01 -11.17 8.05
N SER A 234 12.87 -11.78 6.89
CA SER A 234 11.79 -11.47 5.92
C SER A 234 10.67 -12.51 5.99
N ALA A 235 9.42 -12.05 5.91
CA ALA A 235 8.28 -12.93 5.70
C ALA A 235 8.20 -13.50 4.27
N ALA A 236 9.14 -13.14 3.39
CA ALA A 236 9.19 -13.57 2.00
C ALA A 236 9.40 -15.09 1.85
N VAL A 237 8.78 -15.66 0.82
CA VAL A 237 8.89 -17.09 0.49
C VAL A 237 10.12 -17.35 -0.40
N SER A 238 10.89 -18.38 -0.04
CA SER A 238 12.03 -18.85 -0.82
C SER A 238 11.62 -19.21 -2.25
N GLY A 239 12.40 -18.74 -3.24
CA GLY A 239 12.17 -18.98 -4.66
C GLY A 239 11.14 -18.07 -5.34
N SER A 240 10.38 -17.24 -4.60
CA SER A 240 9.42 -16.30 -5.17
C SER A 240 10.10 -15.23 -6.03
N GLU A 241 11.18 -14.64 -5.54
CA GLU A 241 12.02 -13.69 -6.31
C GLU A 241 12.53 -14.31 -7.60
N ASP A 242 13.12 -15.50 -7.51
CA ASP A 242 13.65 -16.21 -8.66
C ASP A 242 12.57 -16.50 -9.72
N ALA A 243 11.39 -16.91 -9.30
CA ALA A 243 10.25 -17.13 -10.19
C ALA A 243 9.87 -15.84 -10.94
N ALA A 244 9.80 -14.71 -10.22
CA ALA A 244 9.50 -13.41 -10.82
C ALA A 244 10.57 -13.01 -11.86
N PHE A 245 11.86 -13.11 -11.54
CA PHE A 245 12.94 -12.77 -12.47
C PHE A 245 12.98 -13.68 -13.70
N ARG A 246 12.67 -14.97 -13.54
CA ARG A 246 12.52 -15.89 -14.70
C ARG A 246 11.38 -15.46 -15.62
N MET A 247 10.27 -14.97 -15.06
CA MET A 247 9.15 -14.44 -15.84
C MET A 247 9.52 -13.14 -16.55
N MET A 248 10.17 -12.20 -15.87
CA MET A 248 10.66 -10.96 -16.49
C MET A 248 11.60 -11.22 -17.65
N ALA A 249 12.54 -12.15 -17.50
CA ALA A 249 13.46 -12.54 -18.57
C ALA A 249 12.74 -13.24 -19.75
N ARG A 250 11.66 -13.98 -19.48
CA ARG A 250 10.90 -14.72 -20.51
C ARG A 250 9.96 -13.83 -21.31
N TYR A 251 9.48 -12.72 -20.72
CA TYR A 251 8.53 -11.80 -21.33
C TYR A 251 9.13 -10.37 -21.41
N PRO A 252 10.21 -10.17 -22.19
CA PRO A 252 10.95 -8.90 -22.21
C PRO A 252 10.17 -7.72 -22.82
N ASP A 253 9.07 -7.99 -23.54
CA ASP A 253 8.22 -6.97 -24.16
C ASP A 253 6.99 -6.62 -23.33
N LEU A 254 6.78 -7.30 -22.18
CA LEU A 254 5.70 -7.03 -21.25
C LEU A 254 6.24 -6.21 -20.08
N PRO A 255 5.67 -5.02 -19.78
CA PRO A 255 6.04 -4.29 -18.58
C PRO A 255 5.70 -5.10 -17.34
N ILE A 256 6.72 -5.54 -16.60
CA ILE A 256 6.57 -6.33 -15.38
C ILE A 256 7.26 -5.59 -14.23
N HIS A 257 6.58 -5.43 -13.12
CA HIS A 257 7.13 -4.96 -11.86
C HIS A 257 7.13 -6.10 -10.85
N TYR A 258 8.31 -6.49 -10.37
CA TYR A 258 8.46 -7.34 -9.20
C TYR A 258 8.52 -6.47 -7.94
N CYS A 259 7.50 -6.59 -7.08
CA CYS A 259 7.38 -5.86 -5.83
C CYS A 259 7.75 -6.78 -4.66
N SER A 260 8.96 -6.61 -4.10
CA SER A 260 9.43 -7.43 -2.98
C SER A 260 8.71 -7.07 -1.67
N SER A 261 8.69 -7.99 -0.72
CA SER A 261 8.16 -7.79 0.64
C SER A 261 8.91 -6.66 1.35
N CYS A 262 10.25 -6.70 1.31
CA CYS A 262 11.10 -5.65 1.85
C CYS A 262 10.81 -4.26 1.25
N PHE A 263 10.51 -4.16 -0.04
CA PHE A 263 10.19 -2.89 -0.70
C PHE A 263 8.84 -2.32 -0.25
N LYS A 264 7.86 -3.20 -0.02
CA LYS A 264 6.55 -2.78 0.51
C LYS A 264 6.69 -2.13 1.90
N ASP A 265 7.50 -2.72 2.78
CA ASP A 265 7.68 -2.23 4.14
C ASP A 265 8.73 -1.12 4.22
N GLY A 266 9.93 -1.37 3.74
CA GLY A 266 11.08 -0.48 3.88
C GLY A 266 11.03 0.77 2.99
N VAL A 267 10.24 0.76 1.92
CA VAL A 267 10.10 1.92 1.02
C VAL A 267 8.67 2.46 1.02
N GLN A 268 7.70 1.65 0.63
CA GLN A 268 6.35 2.15 0.39
C GLN A 268 5.63 2.53 1.68
N LEU A 269 5.62 1.66 2.68
CA LEU A 269 5.01 1.93 3.99
C LEU A 269 5.77 3.04 4.71
N ARG A 270 7.11 2.95 4.77
CA ARG A 270 7.96 3.96 5.40
C ARG A 270 7.73 5.35 4.80
N ASN A 271 7.72 5.49 3.48
CA ASN A 271 7.46 6.78 2.82
C ASN A 271 6.04 7.31 3.11
N ARG A 272 5.05 6.42 3.22
CA ARG A 272 3.69 6.80 3.63
C ARG A 272 3.65 7.31 5.07
N LEU A 273 4.33 6.64 5.99
CA LEU A 273 4.42 7.07 7.38
C LEU A 273 5.14 8.41 7.52
N ILE A 274 6.30 8.57 6.86
CA ILE A 274 7.04 9.85 6.82
C ILE A 274 6.14 10.98 6.30
N ARG A 275 5.44 10.75 5.18
CA ARG A 275 4.55 11.76 4.59
C ARG A 275 3.45 12.16 5.57
N LYS A 276 2.79 11.18 6.17
CA LYS A 276 1.74 11.42 7.16
C LYS A 276 2.28 12.11 8.41
N ALA A 277 3.41 11.63 8.96
CA ALA A 277 4.03 12.23 10.13
C ALA A 277 4.35 13.70 9.89
N ASN A 278 4.99 14.05 8.77
CA ASN A 278 5.31 15.44 8.44
C ASN A 278 4.07 16.33 8.29
N HIS A 279 2.95 15.78 7.81
CA HIS A 279 1.72 16.57 7.64
C HIS A 279 0.97 16.81 8.95
N ILE A 280 1.01 15.84 9.88
CA ILE A 280 0.25 15.92 11.14
C ILE A 280 1.09 16.31 12.35
N ALA A 281 2.42 16.37 12.21
CA ALA A 281 3.31 16.77 13.29
C ALA A 281 3.01 18.19 13.74
N ARG A 282 3.01 18.41 15.03
CA ARG A 282 2.96 19.73 15.65
C ARG A 282 4.38 20.27 15.81
N GLU A 283 4.52 21.54 16.12
CA GLU A 283 5.83 22.19 16.26
C GLU A 283 6.72 21.54 17.33
N TYR A 284 6.12 20.85 18.30
CA TYR A 284 6.81 20.14 19.36
C TYR A 284 6.97 18.62 19.14
N ASP A 285 6.55 18.10 17.99
CA ASP A 285 6.76 16.71 17.62
C ASP A 285 8.08 16.56 16.84
N VAL A 286 8.82 15.47 17.07
CA VAL A 286 9.97 15.12 16.24
C VAL A 286 9.58 13.98 15.33
N VAL A 287 9.72 14.20 14.02
CA VAL A 287 9.53 13.14 13.02
C VAL A 287 10.85 12.39 12.85
N THR A 288 10.83 11.07 13.07
CA THR A 288 12.00 10.21 12.90
C THR A 288 12.25 9.87 11.43
N GLU A 289 13.42 9.31 11.13
CA GLU A 289 13.75 8.83 9.79
C GLU A 289 12.81 7.71 9.32
N ASP A 290 12.21 6.95 10.23
CA ASP A 290 11.28 5.86 9.94
C ASP A 290 9.82 6.32 9.85
N GLY A 291 9.57 7.62 10.06
CA GLY A 291 8.23 8.21 9.97
C GLY A 291 7.38 8.00 11.22
N THR A 292 7.99 7.73 12.36
CA THR A 292 7.35 7.78 13.67
C THR A 292 7.41 9.19 14.26
N LEU A 293 6.66 9.44 15.33
CA LEU A 293 6.63 10.70 16.07
C LEU A 293 7.18 10.48 17.47
N LEU A 294 8.22 11.23 17.85
CA LEU A 294 8.64 11.33 19.24
C LEU A 294 7.86 12.45 19.93
N LYS A 295 7.25 12.12 21.05
CA LYS A 295 6.46 13.04 21.88
C LYS A 295 6.90 12.94 23.32
N GLY A 296 7.01 14.09 23.98
CA GLY A 296 7.18 14.15 25.41
C GLY A 296 5.83 14.11 26.12
N TYR A 297 5.72 13.33 27.17
CA TYR A 297 4.54 13.25 28.02
C TYR A 297 4.88 13.48 29.47
N ALA A 298 4.11 14.35 30.13
CA ALA A 298 4.17 14.58 31.56
C ALA A 298 2.83 14.25 32.21
N TYR A 299 2.86 13.66 33.41
CA TYR A 299 1.70 13.13 34.12
C TYR A 299 1.54 13.79 35.50
N PRO A 300 1.19 15.08 35.57
CA PRO A 300 0.94 15.77 36.83
C PRO A 300 -0.45 15.40 37.41
N GLU A 301 -0.71 15.77 38.67
CA GLU A 301 -2.04 15.66 39.28
C GLU A 301 -3.01 16.71 38.75
N ASP A 302 -2.54 17.94 38.52
CA ASP A 302 -3.30 19.04 37.91
C ASP A 302 -2.59 19.51 36.62
N LEU A 303 -3.31 19.42 35.49
CA LEU A 303 -2.77 19.74 34.19
C LEU A 303 -2.56 21.24 33.98
N GLU A 304 -3.47 22.06 34.42
CA GLU A 304 -3.42 23.52 34.26
C GLU A 304 -2.31 24.13 35.12
N ASP A 305 -2.24 23.70 36.39
CA ASP A 305 -1.19 24.16 37.32
C ASP A 305 0.20 23.72 36.82
N ALA A 306 0.32 22.50 36.28
CA ALA A 306 1.58 22.02 35.76
C ALA A 306 1.99 22.74 34.46
N ALA A 307 1.06 23.04 33.55
CA ALA A 307 1.34 23.83 32.35
C ALA A 307 1.80 25.25 32.73
N LEU A 308 1.15 25.88 33.72
CA LEU A 308 1.57 27.18 34.22
C LEU A 308 2.96 27.12 34.89
N PHE A 309 3.23 26.08 35.66
CA PHE A 309 4.53 25.83 36.30
C PHE A 309 5.65 25.70 35.27
N LEU A 310 5.45 24.89 34.18
CA LEU A 310 6.44 24.77 33.12
C LEU A 310 6.73 26.10 32.43
N LYS A 311 5.70 26.95 32.28
CA LYS A 311 5.81 28.27 31.66
C LYS A 311 6.55 29.27 32.53
N GLU A 312 6.24 29.33 33.82
CA GLU A 312 6.77 30.33 34.74
C GLU A 312 8.19 29.99 35.25
N GLU A 313 8.48 28.73 35.52
CA GLU A 313 9.74 28.31 36.12
C GLU A 313 10.78 27.86 35.07
N TYR A 314 10.34 27.35 33.87
CA TYR A 314 11.25 26.83 32.84
C TYR A 314 11.13 27.58 31.52
N ASP A 315 10.37 28.67 31.44
CA ASP A 315 10.15 29.48 30.23
C ASP A 315 9.65 28.64 29.03
N VAL A 316 8.89 27.54 29.27
CA VAL A 316 8.35 26.70 28.20
C VAL A 316 7.21 27.45 27.48
N PRO A 317 7.35 27.79 26.19
CA PRO A 317 6.31 28.52 25.49
C PRO A 317 5.07 27.65 25.18
N ASP A 318 3.91 28.32 25.02
CA ASP A 318 2.63 27.65 24.81
C ASP A 318 2.62 26.77 23.53
N GLU A 319 3.38 27.15 22.51
CA GLU A 319 3.53 26.40 21.27
C GLU A 319 4.29 25.06 21.40
N LEU A 320 5.06 24.89 22.48
CA LEU A 320 5.80 23.64 22.74
C LEU A 320 5.11 22.70 23.71
N MET A 321 3.86 22.98 24.09
CA MET A 321 3.08 22.10 24.97
C MET A 321 1.59 22.11 24.63
N LEU A 322 0.88 21.07 25.04
CA LEU A 322 -0.56 20.94 24.92
C LEU A 322 -1.13 20.18 26.12
N ILE A 323 -2.25 20.67 26.65
CA ILE A 323 -3.04 19.94 27.64
C ILE A 323 -3.88 18.88 26.91
N ASP A 324 -3.56 17.62 27.13
CA ASP A 324 -4.34 16.46 26.66
C ASP A 324 -5.23 15.96 27.79
N GLY A 325 -6.36 16.63 27.94
CA GLY A 325 -7.33 16.30 28.99
C GLY A 325 -8.01 14.95 28.81
N GLU A 326 -8.08 14.43 27.58
CA GLU A 326 -8.67 13.11 27.32
C GLU A 326 -7.80 11.98 27.88
N ASN A 327 -6.48 12.14 27.80
CA ASN A 327 -5.50 11.15 28.30
C ASN A 327 -4.89 11.54 29.66
N ASN A 328 -5.37 12.63 30.27
CA ASN A 328 -4.91 13.15 31.56
C ASN A 328 -3.38 13.32 31.61
N ARG A 329 -2.83 14.06 30.65
CA ARG A 329 -1.39 14.33 30.51
C ARG A 329 -1.14 15.68 29.83
N LEU A 330 0.09 16.18 29.98
CA LEU A 330 0.63 17.23 29.11
C LEU A 330 1.44 16.59 27.98
N GLU A 331 1.22 17.02 26.76
CA GLU A 331 2.17 16.82 25.67
C GLU A 331 3.14 17.99 25.69
N VAL A 332 4.44 17.71 25.72
CA VAL A 332 5.52 18.71 25.75
C VAL A 332 6.57 18.31 24.75
N ALA A 333 7.28 19.25 24.16
CA ALA A 333 8.41 18.96 23.31
C ALA A 333 9.38 17.98 23.98
N SER A 334 9.74 16.87 23.28
CA SER A 334 10.56 15.80 23.86
C SER A 334 11.91 16.31 24.36
N TRP A 335 12.56 17.19 23.58
CA TRP A 335 13.85 17.81 23.94
C TRP A 335 13.77 18.74 25.16
N VAL A 336 12.60 19.36 25.43
CA VAL A 336 12.40 20.15 26.64
C VAL A 336 12.34 19.23 27.86
N LEU A 337 11.55 18.15 27.78
CA LEU A 337 11.47 17.20 28.90
C LEU A 337 12.79 16.48 29.17
N GLU A 338 13.59 16.20 28.15
CA GLU A 338 14.93 15.63 28.34
C GLU A 338 15.84 16.52 29.18
N GLU A 339 15.70 17.86 29.09
CA GLU A 339 16.52 18.80 29.85
C GLU A 339 16.04 19.00 31.29
N ILE A 340 14.70 18.96 31.53
CA ILE A 340 14.15 19.39 32.84
C ILE A 340 13.50 18.28 33.67
N ALA A 341 13.30 17.07 33.11
CA ALA A 341 12.50 16.02 33.76
C ALA A 341 12.99 15.64 35.16
N ASP A 342 14.30 15.62 35.41
CA ASP A 342 14.89 15.30 36.70
C ASP A 342 14.50 16.30 37.82
N GLU A 343 14.12 17.51 37.45
CA GLU A 343 13.73 18.59 38.37
C GLU A 343 12.20 18.67 38.58
N LEU A 344 11.42 17.95 37.74
CA LEU A 344 9.97 18.03 37.78
C LEU A 344 9.38 17.13 38.88
N PRO A 345 8.33 17.62 39.58
CA PRO A 345 7.68 16.88 40.67
C PRO A 345 6.72 15.77 40.18
N PHE A 346 6.61 15.57 38.86
CA PHE A 346 5.72 14.59 38.22
C PHE A 346 6.47 13.74 37.21
N LYS A 347 5.90 12.56 36.89
CA LYS A 347 6.50 11.61 35.95
C LYS A 347 6.50 12.13 34.52
N CYS A 348 7.63 11.91 33.84
CA CYS A 348 7.84 12.26 32.46
C CYS A 348 8.36 11.09 31.65
N CYS A 349 8.01 11.02 30.38
CA CYS A 349 8.57 10.06 29.44
C CYS A 349 8.60 10.62 28.02
N ILE A 350 9.41 10.02 27.17
CA ILE A 350 9.31 10.14 25.71
C ILE A 350 8.59 8.91 25.18
N SER A 351 7.65 9.13 24.30
CA SER A 351 6.93 8.08 23.58
C SER A 351 7.24 8.19 22.11
N GLU A 352 7.72 7.10 21.52
CA GLU A 352 7.78 6.93 20.07
C GLU A 352 6.50 6.22 19.60
N GLN A 353 5.80 6.80 18.62
CA GLN A 353 4.53 6.26 18.13
C GLN A 353 4.37 6.43 16.63
N TYR A 354 3.62 5.51 16.01
CA TYR A 354 3.25 5.65 14.61
C TYR A 354 2.30 6.85 14.39
N PRO A 355 2.37 7.52 13.22
CA PRO A 355 1.42 8.58 12.86
C PRO A 355 0.04 8.04 12.45
N THR A 356 -0.23 6.74 12.68
CA THR A 356 -1.48 6.07 12.40
C THR A 356 -2.62 6.57 13.29
N ALA A 357 -3.87 6.31 12.93
CA ALA A 357 -5.03 6.80 13.66
C ALA A 357 -5.09 6.31 15.11
N ASP A 358 -4.60 5.10 15.38
CA ASP A 358 -4.53 4.49 16.71
C ASP A 358 -3.33 4.97 17.54
N ARG A 359 -2.40 5.73 16.92
CA ARG A 359 -1.19 6.22 17.60
C ARG A 359 -0.44 5.10 18.32
N LEU A 360 -0.34 3.92 17.68
CA LEU A 360 0.33 2.76 18.27
C LEU A 360 1.74 3.13 18.75
N GLU A 361 1.95 2.99 20.06
CA GLU A 361 3.23 3.27 20.71
C GLU A 361 4.24 2.16 20.37
N VAL A 362 5.41 2.55 19.90
CA VAL A 362 6.53 1.66 19.55
C VAL A 362 7.43 1.47 20.75
N GLU A 363 7.77 2.58 21.42
CA GLU A 363 8.65 2.60 22.57
C GLU A 363 8.25 3.71 23.54
N ARG A 364 8.50 3.48 24.83
CA ARG A 364 8.35 4.46 25.88
C ARG A 364 9.59 4.49 26.77
N ILE A 365 10.25 5.64 26.84
CA ILE A 365 11.46 5.89 27.60
C ILE A 365 11.10 6.77 28.81
N PRO A 366 11.10 6.24 30.06
CA PRO A 366 10.95 7.05 31.25
C PRO A 366 12.14 8.01 31.39
N LEU A 367 11.86 9.26 31.78
CA LEU A 367 12.88 10.28 32.03
C LEU A 367 13.20 10.46 33.53
N ASN A 368 12.20 10.17 34.41
CA ASN A 368 12.35 10.26 35.85
C ASN A 368 11.47 9.26 36.62
#